data_bc9b4c98fd4cb6fc67f8e3ba401248fc
#
_entry.id   bc9b4c98fd4cb6fc67f8e3ba401248fc
#
_cell.length_a   1.000
_cell.length_b   1.000
_cell.length_c   1.000
_cell.angle_alpha   90.00
_cell.angle_beta   90.00
_cell.angle_gamma   90.00
#
_symmetry.space_group_name_H-M   'P 1'
#
loop_
_entity.id
_entity.type
_entity.pdbx_description
1 polymer ?
#
loop_
_entity_poly.entity_id
_entity_poly.type
_entity_poly.pdbx_seq_one_letter_code
_entity_poly.pdbx_strand_id
1 'polypeptide(L)'
;KRPSPAERGLEGLDRIYPPSAEFLVRNFIASSLPMPTPRPLSDLPRERYFSDIGWVSLHSALGEPDRDIHITFVSSPYGSFSHSHAHQDAFVLNAFGENLAIASGYREFHNSPHHDQWTRQTKSKNAILIDGIGQKPQDKNATGRITRCQIGNRFVLSSGDATPAYALAQPKGRVKRVTRDLLFVDHRYVVIRDVVALETPGTLSWLLHAENSLDWNPRTQTALIRAAKSTLTTQLVSPDGGKWTGTVSDKFTTPVDPKYSQGNAAASYSSGSKWSEQKHFSAESQKAAKEHLLFAVLWPEPRTPERPLKASWKNGSLEIHRPDGRTDTVRLTDDAVSVQ
;
A
#
# COMPACT_ATOMS: atom_id res chain seq x y z
N LYS A 1 38.26 -23.98 0.62
CA LYS A 1 36.89 -24.39 1.01
C LYS A 1 36.05 -23.12 1.03
N ARG A 2 34.90 -23.08 0.34
CA ARG A 2 33.95 -21.95 0.47
C ARG A 2 33.31 -22.05 1.87
N PRO A 3 33.19 -20.93 2.61
CA PRO A 3 32.53 -20.92 3.91
C PRO A 3 31.09 -21.43 3.80
N SER A 4 30.59 -22.10 4.82
CA SER A 4 29.22 -22.60 4.89
C SER A 4 28.19 -21.44 4.87
N PRO A 5 26.93 -21.67 4.52
CA PRO A 5 25.89 -20.62 4.58
C PRO A 5 25.75 -19.99 5.96
N ALA A 6 26.02 -20.73 7.04
CA ALA A 6 26.01 -20.23 8.41
C ALA A 6 27.18 -19.26 8.70
N GLU A 7 28.38 -19.57 8.21
CA GLU A 7 29.57 -18.71 8.36
C GLU A 7 29.40 -17.38 7.57
N ARG A 8 28.73 -17.40 6.40
CA ARG A 8 28.44 -16.18 5.63
C ARG A 8 27.43 -15.24 6.28
N GLY A 9 26.50 -15.77 7.05
CA GLY A 9 25.54 -14.97 7.81
C GLY A 9 26.17 -14.21 8.99
N LEU A 10 27.21 -14.80 9.58
CA LEU A 10 27.90 -14.21 10.72
C LEU A 10 28.87 -13.08 10.32
N GLU A 11 29.59 -13.19 9.20
CA GLU A 11 30.53 -12.16 8.72
C GLU A 11 29.87 -10.80 8.41
N GLY A 12 28.59 -10.77 8.08
CA GLY A 12 27.84 -9.55 7.83
C GLY A 12 27.38 -8.85 9.11
N LEU A 13 27.08 -9.60 10.16
CA LEU A 13 26.58 -9.07 11.43
C LEU A 13 27.69 -8.52 12.32
N ASP A 14 28.90 -9.08 12.26
CA ASP A 14 30.07 -8.62 13.02
C ASP A 14 30.53 -7.21 12.62
N ARG A 15 30.18 -6.75 11.42
CA ARG A 15 30.46 -5.38 10.95
C ARG A 15 29.43 -4.33 11.40
N ILE A 16 28.23 -4.76 11.78
CA ILE A 16 27.11 -3.87 12.11
C ILE A 16 26.96 -3.71 13.63
N TYR A 17 27.21 -4.77 14.38
CA TYR A 17 27.13 -4.77 15.85
C TYR A 17 28.34 -5.49 16.42
N PRO A 18 29.14 -4.83 17.29
CA PRO A 18 30.17 -5.54 18.04
C PRO A 18 29.50 -6.66 18.84
N PRO A 19 30.07 -7.86 18.88
CA PRO A 19 29.46 -8.99 19.57
C PRO A 19 29.28 -8.66 21.06
N SER A 20 28.03 -8.45 21.47
CA SER A 20 27.73 -8.38 22.89
C SER A 20 27.83 -9.78 23.52
N ALA A 21 28.12 -9.87 24.79
CA ALA A 21 28.15 -11.14 25.51
C ALA A 21 26.82 -11.92 25.33
N GLU A 22 25.70 -11.19 25.26
CA GLU A 22 24.37 -11.75 25.02
C GLU A 22 24.26 -12.39 23.62
N PHE A 23 24.82 -11.74 22.59
CA PHE A 23 24.84 -12.26 21.23
C PHE A 23 25.69 -13.54 21.12
N LEU A 24 26.86 -13.57 21.79
CA LEU A 24 27.72 -14.74 21.85
C LEU A 24 27.04 -15.91 22.57
N VAL A 25 26.39 -15.66 23.70
CA VAL A 25 25.64 -16.67 24.47
C VAL A 25 24.47 -17.22 23.63
N ARG A 26 23.69 -16.36 22.96
CA ARG A 26 22.61 -16.79 22.07
C ARG A 26 23.11 -17.67 20.92
N ASN A 27 24.20 -17.28 20.28
CA ASN A 27 24.79 -18.07 19.19
C ASN A 27 25.35 -19.41 19.68
N PHE A 28 25.98 -19.43 20.85
CA PHE A 28 26.47 -20.65 21.47
C PHE A 28 25.32 -21.62 21.80
N ILE A 29 24.23 -21.12 22.41
CA ILE A 29 23.04 -21.93 22.67
C ILE A 29 22.39 -22.39 21.36
N ALA A 30 22.22 -21.49 20.38
CA ALA A 30 21.63 -21.82 19.09
C ALA A 30 22.46 -22.87 18.32
N SER A 31 23.81 -22.81 18.40
CA SER A 31 24.69 -23.77 17.73
C SER A 31 24.65 -25.18 18.32
N SER A 32 24.20 -25.33 19.55
CA SER A 32 24.05 -26.62 20.25
C SER A 32 22.70 -27.31 19.96
N LEU A 33 21.74 -26.56 19.37
CA LEU A 33 20.44 -27.10 19.04
C LEU A 33 20.46 -27.78 17.64
N PRO A 34 19.66 -28.83 17.44
CA PRO A 34 19.54 -29.42 16.12
C PRO A 34 18.94 -28.37 15.15
N MET A 35 19.54 -28.27 13.97
CA MET A 35 19.00 -27.39 12.93
C MET A 35 17.55 -27.76 12.60
N PRO A 36 16.62 -26.82 12.64
CA PRO A 36 15.25 -27.12 12.25
C PRO A 36 15.18 -27.52 10.78
N THR A 37 14.34 -28.49 10.47
CA THR A 37 14.06 -28.84 9.08
C THR A 37 13.34 -27.69 8.39
N PRO A 38 13.89 -27.12 7.32
CA PRO A 38 13.20 -26.07 6.59
C PRO A 38 11.85 -26.55 6.05
N ARG A 39 10.83 -25.72 6.18
CA ARG A 39 9.53 -25.96 5.54
C ARG A 39 9.38 -25.02 4.34
N PRO A 40 8.72 -25.46 3.25
CA PRO A 40 8.42 -24.60 2.14
C PRO A 40 7.47 -23.47 2.57
N LEU A 41 7.62 -22.27 1.99
CA LEU A 41 6.74 -21.13 2.28
C LEU A 41 5.30 -21.41 1.89
N SER A 42 5.06 -22.30 0.92
CA SER A 42 3.72 -22.77 0.53
C SER A 42 2.92 -23.43 1.66
N ASP A 43 3.58 -23.87 2.72
CA ASP A 43 2.90 -24.44 3.91
C ASP A 43 2.29 -23.36 4.80
N LEU A 44 2.63 -22.08 4.58
CA LEU A 44 2.07 -20.97 5.30
C LEU A 44 0.77 -20.48 4.63
N PRO A 45 -0.19 -19.95 5.42
CA PRO A 45 -1.38 -19.35 4.83
C PRO A 45 -1.02 -18.14 3.95
N ARG A 46 -1.70 -18.02 2.81
CA ARG A 46 -1.54 -16.89 1.88
C ARG A 46 -2.11 -15.58 2.42
N GLU A 47 -2.98 -15.68 3.41
CA GLU A 47 -3.61 -14.54 4.06
C GLU A 47 -3.19 -14.50 5.54
N ARG A 48 -2.68 -13.34 5.98
CA ARG A 48 -2.33 -13.15 7.38
C ARG A 48 -2.79 -11.79 7.89
N TYR A 49 -3.50 -11.82 8.97
CA TYR A 49 -3.83 -10.65 9.78
C TYR A 49 -3.01 -10.66 11.06
N PHE A 50 -2.23 -9.61 11.26
CA PHE A 50 -1.44 -9.35 12.46
C PHE A 50 -2.22 -8.37 13.33
N SER A 51 -3.12 -8.90 14.16
CA SER A 51 -4.13 -8.15 14.92
C SER A 51 -3.53 -7.04 15.78
N ASP A 52 -2.44 -7.35 16.47
CA ASP A 52 -1.86 -6.45 17.47
C ASP A 52 -1.23 -5.21 16.85
N ILE A 53 -0.77 -5.29 15.60
CA ILE A 53 -0.15 -4.16 14.89
C ILE A 53 -1.04 -3.60 13.77
N GLY A 54 -2.19 -4.21 13.49
CA GLY A 54 -3.13 -3.76 12.47
C GLY A 54 -2.58 -3.87 11.04
N TRP A 55 -1.87 -4.97 10.73
CA TRP A 55 -1.31 -5.25 9.41
C TRP A 55 -1.97 -6.47 8.79
N VAL A 56 -2.17 -6.40 7.48
CA VAL A 56 -2.68 -7.51 6.67
C VAL A 56 -1.70 -7.78 5.55
N SER A 57 -1.35 -9.04 5.33
CA SER A 57 -0.53 -9.51 4.22
C SER A 57 -1.32 -10.54 3.44
N LEU A 58 -1.49 -10.32 2.13
CA LEU A 58 -2.25 -11.17 1.22
C LEU A 58 -1.37 -11.57 0.05
N HIS A 59 -1.36 -12.85 -0.28
CA HIS A 59 -0.57 -13.43 -1.36
C HIS A 59 -1.43 -14.24 -2.32
N SER A 60 -1.12 -14.23 -3.59
CA SER A 60 -1.71 -15.15 -4.57
C SER A 60 -0.93 -16.46 -4.66
N ALA A 61 0.40 -16.40 -4.52
CA ALA A 61 1.32 -17.54 -4.65
C ALA A 61 2.53 -17.36 -3.73
N LEU A 62 2.31 -17.43 -2.40
CA LEU A 62 3.38 -17.25 -1.40
C LEU A 62 4.54 -18.22 -1.63
N GLY A 63 5.75 -17.68 -1.74
CA GLY A 63 6.96 -18.46 -2.05
C GLY A 63 7.31 -18.52 -3.54
N GLU A 64 6.48 -18.01 -4.44
CA GLU A 64 6.71 -17.97 -5.88
C GLU A 64 6.74 -16.52 -6.39
N PRO A 65 7.78 -15.73 -6.13
CA PRO A 65 7.79 -14.27 -6.34
C PRO A 65 7.45 -13.85 -7.78
N ASP A 66 7.84 -14.63 -8.79
CA ASP A 66 7.55 -14.33 -10.21
C ASP A 66 6.08 -14.59 -10.60
N ARG A 67 5.29 -15.18 -9.72
CA ARG A 67 3.86 -15.48 -9.92
C ARG A 67 2.97 -14.81 -8.88
N ASP A 68 3.56 -14.36 -7.78
CA ASP A 68 2.83 -13.83 -6.65
C ASP A 68 2.29 -12.41 -6.92
N ILE A 69 1.10 -12.15 -6.41
CA ILE A 69 0.53 -10.82 -6.19
C ILE A 69 0.47 -10.66 -4.69
N HIS A 70 1.29 -9.76 -4.17
CA HIS A 70 1.39 -9.48 -2.75
C HIS A 70 0.83 -8.11 -2.43
N ILE A 71 -0.08 -8.05 -1.48
CA ILE A 71 -0.66 -6.81 -0.97
C ILE A 71 -0.40 -6.72 0.53
N THR A 72 0.14 -5.59 0.98
CA THR A 72 0.15 -5.21 2.39
C THR A 72 -0.84 -4.08 2.60
N PHE A 73 -1.71 -4.22 3.59
CA PHE A 73 -2.68 -3.21 4.02
C PHE A 73 -2.47 -2.91 5.50
N VAL A 74 -2.53 -1.63 5.88
CA VAL A 74 -2.19 -1.18 7.23
C VAL A 74 -3.27 -0.28 7.80
N SER A 75 -3.76 -0.61 8.99
CA SER A 75 -4.59 0.26 9.83
C SER A 75 -4.26 -0.03 11.29
N SER A 76 -3.26 0.72 11.82
CA SER A 76 -2.56 0.40 13.05
C SER A 76 -3.11 1.15 14.27
N PRO A 77 -3.22 0.50 15.44
CA PRO A 77 -3.63 1.16 16.68
C PRO A 77 -2.54 2.05 17.29
N TYR A 78 -1.32 2.05 16.75
CA TYR A 78 -0.18 2.75 17.35
C TYR A 78 0.04 4.18 16.84
N GLY A 79 -0.85 4.69 15.99
CA GLY A 79 -0.75 6.04 15.45
C GLY A 79 0.41 6.22 14.48
N SER A 80 0.87 7.48 14.35
CA SER A 80 1.94 7.90 13.43
C SER A 80 3.19 8.38 14.14
N PHE A 81 3.41 7.96 15.39
CA PHE A 81 4.50 8.42 16.26
C PHE A 81 5.83 7.71 15.97
N SER A 82 6.96 8.37 16.25
CA SER A 82 8.32 7.86 16.11
C SER A 82 8.66 7.45 14.66
N HIS A 83 8.90 6.17 14.38
CA HIS A 83 9.21 5.66 13.05
C HIS A 83 7.95 5.37 12.19
N SER A 84 6.77 5.44 12.78
CA SER A 84 5.51 5.24 12.06
C SER A 84 5.17 6.45 11.18
N HIS A 85 4.48 6.19 10.09
CA HIS A 85 4.05 7.20 9.14
C HIS A 85 2.54 7.50 9.29
N ALA A 86 2.07 8.59 8.71
CA ALA A 86 0.66 8.92 8.58
C ALA A 86 0.05 8.10 7.42
N HIS A 87 -0.18 6.79 7.64
CA HIS A 87 -0.48 5.80 6.60
C HIS A 87 -1.60 4.83 6.96
N GLN A 88 -2.50 5.22 7.86
CA GLN A 88 -3.66 4.37 8.16
C GLN A 88 -4.49 4.15 6.89
N ASP A 89 -5.00 2.94 6.70
CA ASP A 89 -5.73 2.48 5.53
C ASP A 89 -4.93 2.59 4.21
N ALA A 90 -3.60 2.70 4.28
CA ALA A 90 -2.75 2.64 3.10
C ALA A 90 -2.42 1.20 2.69
N PHE A 91 -2.12 1.03 1.42
CA PHE A 91 -1.67 -0.27 0.88
C PHE A 91 -0.42 -0.11 0.02
N VAL A 92 0.30 -1.22 -0.16
CA VAL A 92 1.30 -1.41 -1.20
C VAL A 92 0.97 -2.68 -1.97
N LEU A 93 1.32 -2.72 -3.26
CA LEU A 93 1.09 -3.87 -4.12
C LEU A 93 2.34 -4.17 -4.92
N ASN A 94 2.87 -5.37 -4.71
CA ASN A 94 3.93 -5.96 -5.51
C ASN A 94 3.33 -7.10 -6.33
N ALA A 95 3.78 -7.29 -7.55
CA ALA A 95 3.34 -8.44 -8.32
C ALA A 95 4.42 -8.88 -9.31
N PHE A 96 4.52 -10.19 -9.50
CA PHE A 96 5.42 -10.82 -10.49
C PHE A 96 6.89 -10.44 -10.29
N GLY A 97 7.31 -10.30 -9.02
CA GLY A 97 8.67 -9.90 -8.62
C GLY A 97 8.97 -8.42 -8.75
N GLU A 98 7.97 -7.56 -9.00
CA GLU A 98 8.13 -6.11 -9.19
C GLU A 98 7.27 -5.27 -8.25
N ASN A 99 7.76 -4.07 -7.92
CA ASN A 99 7.01 -3.08 -7.17
C ASN A 99 6.08 -2.33 -8.12
N LEU A 100 4.78 -2.39 -7.91
CA LEU A 100 3.79 -1.70 -8.72
C LEU A 100 3.21 -0.49 -8.00
N ALA A 101 2.47 -0.69 -6.92
CA ALA A 101 1.99 0.43 -6.10
C ALA A 101 2.86 0.56 -4.84
N ILE A 102 3.63 1.62 -4.74
CA ILE A 102 4.65 1.83 -3.70
C ILE A 102 4.21 2.86 -2.64
N ALA A 103 4.85 2.82 -1.48
CA ALA A 103 4.92 3.98 -0.60
C ALA A 103 6.07 4.86 -1.08
N SER A 104 5.76 6.10 -1.50
CA SER A 104 6.72 6.99 -2.14
C SER A 104 7.68 7.65 -1.15
N GLY A 105 8.85 8.03 -1.64
CA GLY A 105 9.88 8.76 -0.91
C GLY A 105 11.03 7.88 -0.45
N TYR A 106 12.06 8.53 0.04
CA TYR A 106 13.29 7.91 0.49
C TYR A 106 13.59 8.29 1.95
N ARG A 107 14.24 7.41 2.68
CA ARG A 107 14.78 7.73 3.98
C ARG A 107 16.23 8.13 3.84
N GLU A 108 16.49 9.40 3.52
CA GLU A 108 17.84 9.96 3.44
C GLU A 108 18.50 9.94 4.81
N PHE A 109 17.77 10.47 5.78
CA PHE A 109 18.18 10.62 7.15
C PHE A 109 16.92 10.74 8.03
N HIS A 110 16.94 10.22 9.24
CA HIS A 110 15.82 10.34 10.18
C HIS A 110 15.60 11.81 10.53
N ASN A 111 14.38 12.30 10.35
CA ASN A 111 13.98 13.71 10.49
C ASN A 111 14.65 14.67 9.48
N SER A 112 15.11 14.19 8.31
CA SER A 112 15.43 15.09 7.21
C SER A 112 14.18 15.80 6.72
N PRO A 113 14.27 16.97 6.06
CA PRO A 113 13.11 17.65 5.50
C PRO A 113 12.27 16.76 4.58
N HIS A 114 12.89 15.98 3.69
CA HIS A 114 12.19 15.03 2.83
C HIS A 114 11.50 13.93 3.65
N HIS A 115 12.18 13.35 4.64
CA HIS A 115 11.59 12.33 5.49
C HIS A 115 10.38 12.86 6.24
N ASP A 116 10.46 14.04 6.86
CA ASP A 116 9.38 14.60 7.68
C ASP A 116 8.22 15.16 6.85
N GLN A 117 8.52 15.85 5.73
CA GLN A 117 7.51 16.60 4.97
C GLN A 117 7.00 15.86 3.74
N TRP A 118 7.63 14.71 3.39
CA TRP A 118 7.16 13.83 2.32
C TRP A 118 6.96 12.41 2.82
N THR A 119 8.03 11.68 3.16
CA THR A 119 8.00 10.24 3.37
C THR A 119 7.06 9.82 4.51
N ARG A 120 6.96 10.59 5.59
CA ARG A 120 6.04 10.33 6.70
C ARG A 120 4.61 10.76 6.47
N GLN A 121 4.36 11.54 5.43
CA GLN A 121 3.05 12.15 5.17
C GLN A 121 2.13 11.22 4.39
N THR A 122 0.83 11.37 4.57
CA THR A 122 -0.20 10.63 3.82
C THR A 122 -0.09 10.85 2.31
N LYS A 123 0.34 12.05 1.90
CA LYS A 123 0.49 12.40 0.47
C LYS A 123 1.52 11.55 -0.28
N SER A 124 2.36 10.80 0.42
CA SER A 124 3.33 9.84 -0.15
C SER A 124 2.83 8.40 -0.11
N LYS A 125 1.59 8.16 0.24
CA LYS A 125 1.01 6.82 0.42
C LYS A 125 -0.15 6.59 -0.54
N ASN A 126 -0.45 5.34 -0.85
CA ASN A 126 -1.64 4.95 -1.58
C ASN A 126 -2.86 5.04 -0.64
N ALA A 127 -3.31 6.25 -0.38
CA ALA A 127 -4.35 6.62 0.58
C ALA A 127 -5.21 7.74 0.00
N ILE A 128 -5.93 8.49 0.84
CA ILE A 128 -6.72 9.64 0.41
C ILE A 128 -6.28 10.93 1.12
N LEU A 129 -6.59 12.08 0.52
CA LEU A 129 -6.55 13.38 1.19
C LEU A 129 -7.94 14.00 1.18
N ILE A 130 -8.25 14.80 2.20
CA ILE A 130 -9.48 15.59 2.32
C ILE A 130 -9.07 17.06 2.21
N ASP A 131 -9.52 17.77 1.16
CA ASP A 131 -9.09 19.14 0.82
C ASP A 131 -7.55 19.28 0.79
N GLY A 132 -6.86 18.29 0.24
CA GLY A 132 -5.40 18.24 0.17
C GLY A 132 -4.70 17.93 1.51
N ILE A 133 -5.44 17.69 2.59
CA ILE A 133 -4.91 17.39 3.93
C ILE A 133 -5.02 15.90 4.20
N GLY A 134 -3.90 15.28 4.61
CA GLY A 134 -3.83 13.88 5.04
C GLY A 134 -4.11 13.68 6.52
N GLN A 135 -3.65 12.57 7.02
CA GLN A 135 -3.72 12.20 8.44
C GLN A 135 -2.72 13.01 9.27
N LYS A 136 -2.97 13.11 10.58
CA LYS A 136 -2.06 13.78 11.51
C LYS A 136 -0.74 13.01 11.62
N PRO A 137 0.39 13.56 11.19
CA PRO A 137 1.69 12.92 11.37
C PRO A 137 2.22 13.16 12.78
N GLN A 138 3.16 12.32 13.24
CA GLN A 138 3.87 12.45 14.52
C GLN A 138 2.95 12.51 15.75
N ASP A 139 1.82 11.82 15.68
CA ASP A 139 0.83 11.77 16.78
C ASP A 139 0.47 10.32 17.11
N LYS A 140 0.64 9.91 18.35
CA LYS A 140 0.29 8.57 18.85
C LYS A 140 -1.21 8.29 18.82
N ASN A 141 -2.04 9.34 18.81
CA ASN A 141 -3.50 9.21 18.77
C ASN A 141 -4.05 9.18 17.32
N ALA A 142 -3.19 9.42 16.31
CA ALA A 142 -3.56 9.30 14.90
C ALA A 142 -3.66 7.82 14.49
N THR A 143 -4.52 7.10 15.18
CA THR A 143 -4.67 5.65 15.07
C THR A 143 -5.59 5.25 13.92
N GLY A 144 -5.42 4.00 13.49
CA GLY A 144 -6.40 3.27 12.69
C GLY A 144 -6.71 1.95 13.37
N ARG A 145 -7.54 1.16 12.75
CA ARG A 145 -7.82 -0.22 13.16
C ARG A 145 -8.36 -1.05 12.00
N ILE A 146 -8.01 -2.30 11.94
CA ILE A 146 -8.70 -3.26 11.10
C ILE A 146 -10.00 -3.65 11.80
N THR A 147 -11.13 -3.34 11.16
CA THR A 147 -12.46 -3.57 11.72
C THR A 147 -13.07 -4.88 11.27
N ARG A 148 -12.61 -5.40 10.13
CA ARG A 148 -13.11 -6.65 9.55
C ARG A 148 -12.00 -7.36 8.79
N CYS A 149 -11.91 -8.68 9.00
CA CYS A 149 -11.11 -9.58 8.19
C CYS A 149 -11.96 -10.79 7.89
N GLN A 150 -12.27 -11.05 6.61
CA GLN A 150 -13.16 -12.13 6.21
C GLN A 150 -12.61 -12.87 4.98
N ILE A 151 -12.50 -14.19 5.10
CA ILE A 151 -12.14 -15.06 3.99
C ILE A 151 -13.44 -15.68 3.46
N GLY A 152 -13.73 -15.46 2.19
CA GLY A 152 -14.84 -16.07 1.46
C GLY A 152 -14.34 -17.07 0.42
N ASN A 153 -15.25 -17.65 -0.33
CA ASN A 153 -14.89 -18.63 -1.37
C ASN A 153 -14.04 -18.01 -2.50
N ARG A 154 -14.39 -16.78 -2.94
CA ARG A 154 -13.74 -16.07 -4.05
C ARG A 154 -13.04 -14.79 -3.63
N PHE A 155 -12.94 -14.48 -2.33
CA PHE A 155 -12.39 -13.22 -1.88
C PHE A 155 -11.77 -13.30 -0.48
N VAL A 156 -10.85 -12.38 -0.24
CA VAL A 156 -10.40 -11.98 1.10
C VAL A 156 -10.72 -10.50 1.28
N LEU A 157 -11.49 -10.17 2.31
CA LEU A 157 -11.84 -8.80 2.66
C LEU A 157 -11.06 -8.36 3.89
N SER A 158 -10.49 -7.17 3.83
CA SER A 158 -9.91 -6.46 4.97
C SER A 158 -10.46 -5.04 5.02
N SER A 159 -11.09 -4.64 6.12
CA SER A 159 -11.65 -3.30 6.29
C SER A 159 -10.86 -2.53 7.34
N GLY A 160 -10.47 -1.31 7.04
CA GLY A 160 -9.80 -0.39 7.94
C GLY A 160 -10.67 0.82 8.28
N ASP A 161 -10.44 1.39 9.46
CA ASP A 161 -11.04 2.64 9.93
C ASP A 161 -9.91 3.59 10.35
N ALA A 162 -9.68 4.62 9.53
CA ALA A 162 -8.68 5.66 9.76
C ALA A 162 -9.31 6.97 10.27
N THR A 163 -10.58 6.96 10.66
CA THR A 163 -11.31 8.15 11.11
C THR A 163 -10.54 8.96 12.16
N PRO A 164 -9.96 8.37 13.23
CA PRO A 164 -9.23 9.14 14.23
C PRO A 164 -8.02 9.89 13.65
N ALA A 165 -7.28 9.25 12.73
CA ALA A 165 -6.08 9.83 12.14
C ALA A 165 -6.38 11.05 11.25
N TYR A 166 -7.48 11.02 10.50
CA TYR A 166 -7.95 12.17 9.70
C TYR A 166 -8.62 13.24 10.57
N ALA A 167 -9.40 12.84 11.58
CA ALA A 167 -10.09 13.78 12.46
C ALA A 167 -9.12 14.68 13.24
N LEU A 168 -7.95 14.18 13.61
CA LEU A 168 -6.90 14.97 14.30
C LEU A 168 -6.21 15.99 13.38
N ALA A 169 -6.24 15.80 12.07
CA ALA A 169 -5.64 16.71 11.09
C ALA A 169 -6.62 17.79 10.57
N GLN A 170 -7.91 17.64 10.84
CA GLN A 170 -8.99 18.50 10.36
C GLN A 170 -9.64 19.30 11.52
N PRO A 171 -10.42 20.34 11.25
CA PRO A 171 -11.21 21.01 12.29
C PRO A 171 -12.04 20.00 13.09
N LYS A 172 -12.11 20.24 14.40
CA LYS A 172 -12.82 19.35 15.34
C LYS A 172 -14.25 19.06 14.90
N GLY A 173 -14.59 17.78 14.82
CA GLY A 173 -15.92 17.31 14.46
C GLY A 173 -16.24 17.31 12.97
N ARG A 174 -15.32 17.78 12.11
CA ARG A 174 -15.53 17.82 10.65
C ARG A 174 -15.54 16.41 10.03
N VAL A 175 -14.60 15.57 10.40
CA VAL A 175 -14.51 14.19 9.89
C VAL A 175 -15.39 13.30 10.76
N LYS A 176 -16.38 12.65 10.14
CA LYS A 176 -17.30 11.72 10.79
C LYS A 176 -16.89 10.28 10.55
N ARG A 177 -16.38 9.98 9.33
CA ARG A 177 -15.96 8.65 8.93
C ARG A 177 -14.92 8.72 7.83
N VAL A 178 -13.89 7.90 7.92
CA VAL A 178 -12.96 7.57 6.85
C VAL A 178 -12.64 6.09 6.97
N THR A 179 -13.18 5.27 6.07
CA THR A 179 -12.98 3.82 6.06
C THR A 179 -12.60 3.34 4.68
N ARG A 180 -11.79 2.30 4.62
CA ARG A 180 -11.41 1.62 3.39
C ARG A 180 -11.63 0.12 3.52
N ASP A 181 -12.30 -0.45 2.54
CA ASP A 181 -12.34 -1.89 2.32
C ASP A 181 -11.35 -2.25 1.22
N LEU A 182 -10.54 -3.27 1.44
CA LEU A 182 -9.67 -3.89 0.48
C LEU A 182 -10.14 -5.33 0.26
N LEU A 183 -10.68 -5.60 -0.93
CA LEU A 183 -11.21 -6.91 -1.33
C LEU A 183 -10.26 -7.53 -2.36
N PHE A 184 -9.56 -8.60 -1.99
CA PHE A 184 -8.72 -9.37 -2.90
C PHE A 184 -9.55 -10.49 -3.50
N VAL A 185 -9.88 -10.39 -4.78
CA VAL A 185 -10.80 -11.29 -5.49
C VAL A 185 -10.02 -12.37 -6.23
N ASP A 186 -10.42 -13.62 -6.08
CA ASP A 186 -9.83 -14.82 -6.71
C ASP A 186 -8.31 -14.91 -6.55
N HIS A 187 -7.71 -14.25 -5.55
CA HIS A 187 -6.26 -14.05 -5.42
C HIS A 187 -5.63 -13.47 -6.70
N ARG A 188 -6.37 -12.63 -7.43
CA ARG A 188 -5.99 -12.17 -8.76
C ARG A 188 -6.01 -10.67 -8.95
N TYR A 189 -6.98 -9.98 -8.35
CA TYR A 189 -7.11 -8.54 -8.45
C TYR A 189 -7.74 -7.94 -7.19
N VAL A 190 -7.63 -6.63 -7.04
CA VAL A 190 -8.10 -5.93 -5.85
C VAL A 190 -9.24 -4.98 -6.19
N VAL A 191 -10.26 -4.95 -5.35
CA VAL A 191 -11.26 -3.87 -5.32
C VAL A 191 -11.08 -3.11 -4.01
N ILE A 192 -10.86 -1.80 -4.12
CA ILE A 192 -10.86 -0.89 -2.97
C ILE A 192 -12.18 -0.14 -2.97
N ARG A 193 -12.79 -0.01 -1.79
CA ARG A 193 -13.95 0.84 -1.55
C ARG A 193 -13.60 1.85 -0.47
N ASP A 194 -13.62 3.13 -0.79
CA ASP A 194 -13.42 4.22 0.16
C ASP A 194 -14.76 4.88 0.49
N VAL A 195 -15.03 5.05 1.78
CA VAL A 195 -16.19 5.77 2.30
C VAL A 195 -15.73 6.91 3.19
N VAL A 196 -16.11 8.13 2.84
CA VAL A 196 -15.81 9.33 3.63
C VAL A 196 -17.10 10.08 3.95
N ALA A 197 -17.29 10.40 5.22
CA ALA A 197 -18.38 11.24 5.70
C ALA A 197 -17.84 12.47 6.44
N LEU A 198 -18.30 13.65 6.03
CA LEU A 198 -17.87 14.95 6.53
C LEU A 198 -19.06 15.77 7.05
N GLU A 199 -18.86 16.61 8.06
CA GLU A 199 -19.86 17.56 8.54
C GLU A 199 -20.11 18.69 7.54
N THR A 200 -19.03 19.17 6.90
CA THR A 200 -19.08 20.21 5.85
C THR A 200 -18.49 19.66 4.56
N PRO A 201 -19.00 20.07 3.38
CA PRO A 201 -18.50 19.57 2.11
C PRO A 201 -16.99 19.75 1.97
N GLY A 202 -16.32 18.76 1.41
CA GLY A 202 -14.90 18.78 1.07
C GLY A 202 -14.62 17.99 -0.20
N THR A 203 -13.46 18.22 -0.82
CA THR A 203 -12.95 17.43 -1.95
C THR A 203 -12.12 16.26 -1.45
N LEU A 204 -12.04 15.19 -2.25
CA LEU A 204 -11.13 14.08 -2.00
C LEU A 204 -10.05 14.02 -3.07
N SER A 205 -8.84 13.63 -2.67
CA SER A 205 -7.80 13.17 -3.59
C SER A 205 -7.49 11.71 -3.30
N TRP A 206 -7.60 10.85 -4.31
CA TRP A 206 -7.19 9.44 -4.25
C TRP A 206 -5.77 9.31 -4.82
N LEU A 207 -4.87 8.69 -4.06
CA LEU A 207 -3.44 8.70 -4.34
C LEU A 207 -2.93 7.32 -4.78
N LEU A 208 -2.03 7.33 -5.77
CA LEU A 208 -1.30 6.14 -6.21
C LEU A 208 0.13 6.52 -6.60
N HIS A 209 1.10 5.70 -6.22
CA HIS A 209 2.51 5.97 -6.46
C HIS A 209 3.19 4.79 -7.14
N ALA A 210 4.12 5.09 -8.05
CA ALA A 210 4.91 4.10 -8.79
C ALA A 210 6.39 4.48 -8.84
N GLU A 211 7.24 3.50 -9.07
CA GLU A 211 8.69 3.73 -9.17
C GLU A 211 9.06 4.55 -10.42
N ASN A 212 8.64 4.10 -11.61
CA ASN A 212 9.18 4.63 -12.86
C ASN A 212 8.17 5.14 -13.87
N SER A 213 7.01 4.52 -14.00
CA SER A 213 6.02 4.88 -15.01
C SER A 213 4.61 4.84 -14.46
N LEU A 214 3.88 5.92 -14.69
CA LEU A 214 2.47 6.02 -14.38
C LEU A 214 1.81 6.99 -15.36
N ASP A 215 0.75 6.55 -16.04
CA ASP A 215 -0.05 7.34 -16.95
C ASP A 215 -1.50 7.40 -16.50
N TRP A 216 -2.18 8.50 -16.80
CA TRP A 216 -3.60 8.68 -16.54
C TRP A 216 -4.41 8.87 -17.81
N ASN A 217 -5.51 8.15 -17.95
CA ASN A 217 -6.50 8.34 -19.01
C ASN A 217 -7.81 8.87 -18.43
N PRO A 218 -8.12 10.16 -18.62
CA PRO A 218 -9.32 10.79 -18.06
C PRO A 218 -10.64 10.30 -18.72
N ARG A 219 -10.59 9.72 -19.92
CA ARG A 219 -11.80 9.21 -20.61
C ARG A 219 -12.28 7.91 -19.97
N THR A 220 -11.36 7.02 -19.64
CA THR A 220 -11.65 5.72 -19.04
C THR A 220 -11.52 5.74 -17.51
N GLN A 221 -11.07 6.85 -16.93
CA GLN A 221 -10.77 7.01 -15.50
C GLN A 221 -9.77 5.94 -15.03
N THR A 222 -8.69 5.73 -15.81
CA THR A 222 -7.74 4.65 -15.59
C THR A 222 -6.33 5.18 -15.42
N ALA A 223 -5.68 4.81 -14.33
CA ALA A 223 -4.23 4.93 -14.13
C ALA A 223 -3.54 3.63 -14.54
N LEU A 224 -2.42 3.74 -15.24
CA LEU A 224 -1.64 2.59 -15.69
C LEU A 224 -0.19 2.74 -15.25
N ILE A 225 0.26 1.84 -14.38
CA ILE A 225 1.66 1.70 -13.98
C ILE A 225 2.29 0.64 -14.86
N ARG A 226 3.53 0.93 -15.35
CA ARG A 226 4.34 -0.05 -16.08
C ARG A 226 5.67 -0.22 -15.37
N ALA A 227 5.99 -1.45 -15.02
CA ALA A 227 7.30 -1.90 -14.60
C ALA A 227 8.01 -2.63 -15.76
N ALA A 228 9.15 -3.24 -15.53
CA ALA A 228 9.92 -3.88 -16.60
C ALA A 228 9.22 -5.10 -17.21
N LYS A 229 8.52 -5.90 -16.39
CA LYS A 229 7.89 -7.17 -16.80
C LYS A 229 6.38 -7.19 -16.55
N SER A 230 5.85 -6.23 -15.80
CA SER A 230 4.47 -6.24 -15.34
C SER A 230 3.81 -4.87 -15.41
N THR A 231 2.50 -4.86 -15.31
CA THR A 231 1.69 -3.64 -15.28
C THR A 231 0.63 -3.70 -14.18
N LEU A 232 0.20 -2.53 -13.73
CA LEU A 232 -0.98 -2.39 -12.87
C LEU A 232 -1.95 -1.40 -13.52
N THR A 233 -3.09 -1.91 -13.96
CA THR A 233 -4.22 -1.07 -14.38
C THR A 233 -5.10 -0.78 -13.18
N THR A 234 -5.36 0.49 -12.90
CA THR A 234 -6.27 0.93 -11.84
C THR A 234 -7.39 1.77 -12.42
N GLN A 235 -8.63 1.32 -12.31
CA GLN A 235 -9.79 2.09 -12.76
C GLN A 235 -10.58 2.63 -11.57
N LEU A 236 -10.87 3.93 -11.58
CA LEU A 236 -11.71 4.60 -10.59
C LEU A 236 -13.17 4.60 -11.05
N VAL A 237 -14.09 4.27 -10.13
CA VAL A 237 -15.54 4.22 -10.37
C VAL A 237 -16.27 4.88 -9.22
N SER A 238 -17.05 5.92 -9.53
CA SER A 238 -17.95 6.57 -8.57
C SER A 238 -19.39 6.14 -8.80
N PRO A 239 -20.11 5.67 -7.78
CA PRO A 239 -21.50 5.26 -7.89
C PRO A 239 -22.46 6.36 -8.35
N ASP A 240 -22.16 7.61 -8.05
CA ASP A 240 -22.91 8.81 -8.47
C ASP A 240 -22.58 9.26 -9.90
N GLY A 241 -21.69 8.53 -10.61
CA GLY A 241 -21.22 8.88 -11.94
C GLY A 241 -20.21 10.03 -11.98
N GLY A 242 -19.76 10.52 -10.82
CA GLY A 242 -18.74 11.56 -10.69
C GLY A 242 -17.43 11.17 -11.37
N LYS A 243 -16.78 12.14 -12.02
CA LYS A 243 -15.46 11.95 -12.61
C LYS A 243 -14.37 12.54 -11.73
N TRP A 244 -13.17 12.03 -11.90
CA TRP A 244 -11.98 12.46 -11.19
C TRP A 244 -11.04 13.18 -12.13
N THR A 245 -10.42 14.24 -11.64
CA THR A 245 -9.37 14.96 -12.37
C THR A 245 -8.01 14.43 -11.90
N GLY A 246 -7.36 13.67 -12.75
CA GLY A 246 -6.08 13.05 -12.42
C GLY A 246 -4.90 13.91 -12.85
N THR A 247 -3.92 14.02 -11.97
CA THR A 247 -2.61 14.62 -12.24
C THR A 247 -1.50 13.63 -11.92
N VAL A 248 -0.45 13.62 -12.74
CA VAL A 248 0.76 12.82 -12.52
C VAL A 248 1.94 13.77 -12.38
N SER A 249 2.73 13.60 -11.34
CA SER A 249 3.95 14.35 -11.07
C SER A 249 5.11 13.41 -10.80
N ASP A 250 6.32 13.81 -11.14
CA ASP A 250 7.59 13.16 -10.77
C ASP A 250 8.35 13.96 -9.70
N LYS A 251 7.70 14.96 -9.10
CA LYS A 251 8.34 15.86 -8.15
C LYS A 251 7.83 15.60 -6.74
N PHE A 252 8.75 15.41 -5.82
CA PHE A 252 8.47 15.50 -4.39
C PHE A 252 8.20 16.96 -4.00
N THR A 253 7.17 17.24 -3.22
CA THR A 253 6.94 18.60 -2.69
C THR A 253 8.05 19.07 -1.76
N THR A 254 8.80 18.14 -1.20
CA THR A 254 10.04 18.38 -0.47
C THR A 254 11.08 17.44 -1.05
N PRO A 255 12.00 17.96 -1.93
CA PRO A 255 12.98 17.12 -2.63
C PRO A 255 13.95 16.42 -1.68
N VAL A 256 14.52 15.32 -2.17
CA VAL A 256 15.69 14.67 -1.55
C VAL A 256 16.86 15.63 -1.60
N ASP A 257 17.56 15.84 -0.49
CA ASP A 257 18.76 16.68 -0.46
C ASP A 257 19.95 15.90 -1.05
N PRO A 258 20.56 16.38 -2.16
CA PRO A 258 21.66 15.69 -2.82
C PRO A 258 22.86 15.36 -1.92
N LYS A 259 23.10 16.15 -0.87
CA LYS A 259 24.19 15.87 0.09
C LYS A 259 24.03 14.56 0.82
N TYR A 260 22.79 14.09 1.03
CA TYR A 260 22.52 12.81 1.66
C TYR A 260 22.54 11.64 0.68
N SER A 261 22.44 11.91 -0.63
CA SER A 261 22.58 10.88 -1.66
C SER A 261 24.04 10.49 -1.95
N GLN A 262 25.00 11.27 -1.47
CA GLN A 262 26.44 11.07 -1.72
C GLN A 262 27.25 10.63 -0.48
N GLY A 263 26.65 10.52 0.69
CA GLY A 263 27.34 10.18 1.94
C GLY A 263 27.13 8.73 2.40
N ASN A 264 27.62 8.44 3.61
CA ASN A 264 27.48 7.12 4.26
C ASN A 264 26.03 6.63 4.41
N ALA A 265 25.05 7.52 4.36
CA ALA A 265 23.63 7.17 4.27
C ALA A 265 23.28 6.48 2.95
N ALA A 266 23.94 6.83 1.85
CA ALA A 266 23.83 6.13 0.56
C ALA A 266 24.43 4.73 0.60
N ALA A 267 25.42 4.50 1.46
CA ALA A 267 26.03 3.18 1.65
C ALA A 267 25.10 2.17 2.35
N SER A 268 24.10 2.64 3.11
CA SER A 268 23.06 1.77 3.69
C SER A 268 21.97 1.38 2.68
N TYR A 269 21.90 2.06 1.53
CA TYR A 269 21.07 1.71 0.39
C TYR A 269 21.98 1.34 -0.76
N SER A 270 22.44 0.09 -0.83
CA SER A 270 23.27 -0.53 -1.86
C SER A 270 24.04 0.44 -2.78
N SER A 271 25.34 0.48 -2.54
CA SER A 271 26.38 1.07 -3.37
C SER A 271 25.96 1.47 -4.78
N GLY A 272 25.90 2.78 -5.06
CA GLY A 272 25.98 3.32 -6.41
C GLY A 272 24.70 3.41 -7.20
N SER A 273 23.52 3.09 -6.64
CA SER A 273 22.27 3.29 -7.35
C SER A 273 21.83 4.76 -7.25
N LYS A 274 21.70 5.40 -8.39
CA LYS A 274 20.97 6.64 -8.55
C LYS A 274 19.55 6.41 -8.00
N TRP A 275 19.02 7.32 -7.18
CA TRP A 275 17.63 7.28 -6.75
C TRP A 275 16.73 7.18 -7.96
N SER A 276 15.84 6.18 -8.03
CA SER A 276 14.87 6.08 -9.11
C SER A 276 13.89 7.25 -9.05
N GLU A 277 13.50 7.76 -10.21
CA GLU A 277 12.38 8.69 -10.29
C GLU A 277 11.11 7.95 -9.86
N GLN A 278 10.27 8.63 -9.07
CA GLN A 278 8.99 8.10 -8.64
C GLN A 278 7.88 8.96 -9.23
N LYS A 279 6.77 8.33 -9.55
CA LYS A 279 5.58 9.00 -10.09
C LYS A 279 4.49 9.04 -9.02
N HIS A 280 3.87 10.20 -8.93
CA HIS A 280 2.84 10.50 -7.95
C HIS A 280 1.56 10.85 -8.69
N PHE A 281 0.56 10.00 -8.56
CA PHE A 281 -0.76 10.22 -9.10
C PHE A 281 -1.69 10.70 -8.00
N SER A 282 -2.45 11.74 -8.32
CA SER A 282 -3.57 12.22 -7.50
C SER A 282 -4.79 12.37 -8.39
N ALA A 283 -5.86 11.68 -8.07
CA ALA A 283 -7.18 11.87 -8.66
C ALA A 283 -8.04 12.67 -7.70
N GLU A 284 -8.45 13.88 -8.07
CA GLU A 284 -9.26 14.75 -7.25
C GLU A 284 -10.73 14.71 -7.69
N SER A 285 -11.65 14.64 -6.71
CA SER A 285 -13.09 14.71 -6.94
C SER A 285 -13.47 16.09 -7.50
N GLN A 286 -14.27 16.13 -8.56
CA GLN A 286 -14.65 17.40 -9.21
C GLN A 286 -15.57 18.27 -8.37
N LYS A 287 -16.23 17.70 -7.36
CA LYS A 287 -17.17 18.41 -6.50
C LYS A 287 -16.87 18.14 -5.03
N ALA A 288 -16.98 19.17 -4.23
CA ALA A 288 -17.01 19.03 -2.78
C ALA A 288 -18.36 18.42 -2.35
N ALA A 289 -18.31 17.42 -1.47
CA ALA A 289 -19.49 16.75 -0.94
C ALA A 289 -19.31 16.42 0.55
N LYS A 290 -20.42 16.16 1.25
CA LYS A 290 -20.37 15.64 2.62
C LYS A 290 -20.12 14.13 2.65
N GLU A 291 -20.59 13.43 1.65
CA GLU A 291 -20.46 11.97 1.52
C GLU A 291 -19.73 11.67 0.22
N HIS A 292 -18.73 10.78 0.32
CA HIS A 292 -18.03 10.25 -0.84
C HIS A 292 -18.00 8.74 -0.77
N LEU A 293 -18.29 8.10 -1.89
CA LEU A 293 -18.13 6.68 -2.12
C LEU A 293 -17.36 6.48 -3.43
N LEU A 294 -16.19 5.87 -3.33
CA LEU A 294 -15.32 5.59 -4.45
C LEU A 294 -14.95 4.11 -4.47
N PHE A 295 -14.92 3.54 -5.67
CA PHE A 295 -14.28 2.25 -5.92
C PHE A 295 -13.05 2.43 -6.80
N ALA A 296 -12.00 1.67 -6.49
CA ALA A 296 -10.85 1.49 -7.37
C ALA A 296 -10.65 0.01 -7.64
N VAL A 297 -10.59 -0.38 -8.93
CA VAL A 297 -10.30 -1.75 -9.34
C VAL A 297 -8.87 -1.82 -9.83
N LEU A 298 -8.04 -2.61 -9.16
CA LEU A 298 -6.61 -2.75 -9.41
C LEU A 298 -6.33 -4.13 -10.02
N TRP A 299 -5.87 -4.13 -11.25
CA TRP A 299 -5.59 -5.34 -12.03
C TRP A 299 -4.10 -5.43 -12.37
N PRO A 300 -3.30 -6.22 -11.61
CA PRO A 300 -1.91 -6.47 -11.95
C PRO A 300 -1.79 -7.57 -13.01
N GLU A 301 -0.87 -7.42 -13.95
CA GLU A 301 -0.59 -8.40 -15.01
C GLU A 301 0.90 -8.51 -15.32
N PRO A 302 1.39 -9.69 -15.74
CA PRO A 302 2.80 -9.88 -16.12
C PRO A 302 3.16 -9.21 -17.45
N ARG A 303 2.20 -8.58 -18.12
CA ARG A 303 2.38 -7.80 -19.37
C ARG A 303 1.16 -6.92 -19.59
N THR A 304 1.24 -5.99 -20.57
CA THR A 304 0.09 -5.17 -20.96
C THR A 304 -1.09 -6.07 -21.38
N PRO A 305 -2.29 -5.86 -20.83
CA PRO A 305 -3.44 -6.70 -21.12
C PRO A 305 -3.86 -6.56 -22.58
N GLU A 306 -4.27 -7.66 -23.19
CA GLU A 306 -4.83 -7.68 -24.54
C GLU A 306 -6.21 -7.00 -24.60
N ARG A 307 -6.94 -7.08 -23.50
CA ARG A 307 -8.25 -6.44 -23.34
C ARG A 307 -8.21 -5.44 -22.19
N PRO A 308 -8.87 -4.27 -22.35
CA PRO A 308 -8.92 -3.30 -21.27
C PRO A 308 -9.77 -3.80 -20.11
N LEU A 309 -9.32 -3.52 -18.88
CA LEU A 309 -10.18 -3.57 -17.71
C LEU A 309 -11.32 -2.56 -17.88
N LYS A 310 -12.56 -2.98 -17.62
CA LYS A 310 -13.72 -2.09 -17.59
C LYS A 310 -14.55 -2.39 -16.36
N ALA A 311 -14.71 -1.38 -15.52
CA ALA A 311 -15.56 -1.46 -14.35
C ALA A 311 -16.62 -0.36 -14.41
N SER A 312 -17.83 -0.67 -13.97
CA SER A 312 -18.95 0.28 -13.93
C SER A 312 -19.86 -0.04 -12.75
N TRP A 313 -20.49 1.00 -12.21
CA TRP A 313 -21.48 0.83 -11.16
C TRP A 313 -22.87 0.64 -11.77
N LYS A 314 -23.55 -0.45 -11.41
CA LYS A 314 -24.90 -0.77 -11.86
C LYS A 314 -25.70 -1.44 -10.75
N ASN A 315 -26.91 -0.99 -10.52
CA ASN A 315 -27.89 -1.64 -9.61
C ASN A 315 -27.32 -1.97 -8.22
N GLY A 316 -26.54 -1.05 -7.63
CA GLY A 316 -25.97 -1.25 -6.30
C GLY A 316 -24.77 -2.20 -6.25
N SER A 317 -24.16 -2.52 -7.40
CA SER A 317 -23.01 -3.40 -7.50
C SER A 317 -21.99 -2.87 -8.53
N LEU A 318 -20.75 -3.30 -8.38
CA LEU A 318 -19.70 -3.03 -9.34
C LEU A 318 -19.64 -4.19 -10.34
N GLU A 319 -19.91 -3.90 -11.63
CA GLU A 319 -19.73 -4.84 -12.73
C GLU A 319 -18.32 -4.66 -13.30
N ILE A 320 -17.55 -5.74 -13.33
CA ILE A 320 -16.14 -5.74 -13.73
C ILE A 320 -15.95 -6.70 -14.90
N HIS A 321 -15.71 -6.14 -16.11
CA HIS A 321 -15.27 -6.90 -17.26
C HIS A 321 -13.75 -7.03 -17.21
N ARG A 322 -13.30 -8.22 -16.92
CA ARG A 322 -11.90 -8.55 -16.68
C ARG A 322 -11.13 -8.66 -18.00
N PRO A 323 -9.82 -8.32 -18.01
CA PRO A 323 -8.97 -8.54 -19.19
C PRO A 323 -8.92 -10.00 -19.67
N ASP A 324 -9.09 -10.97 -18.77
CA ASP A 324 -9.16 -12.41 -19.09
C ASP A 324 -10.49 -12.85 -19.73
N GLY A 325 -11.42 -11.92 -19.98
CA GLY A 325 -12.70 -12.15 -20.66
C GLY A 325 -13.86 -12.54 -19.75
N ARG A 326 -13.63 -12.71 -18.44
CA ARG A 326 -14.69 -12.97 -17.47
C ARG A 326 -15.37 -11.68 -17.04
N THR A 327 -16.55 -11.80 -16.46
CA THR A 327 -17.26 -10.69 -15.83
C THR A 327 -17.59 -11.09 -14.40
N ASP A 328 -17.22 -10.22 -13.46
CA ASP A 328 -17.58 -10.35 -12.06
C ASP A 328 -18.59 -9.28 -11.66
N THR A 329 -19.52 -9.63 -10.78
CA THR A 329 -20.40 -8.70 -10.09
C THR A 329 -19.98 -8.65 -8.63
N VAL A 330 -19.46 -7.51 -8.18
CA VAL A 330 -19.00 -7.31 -6.81
C VAL A 330 -19.99 -6.42 -6.08
N ARG A 331 -20.59 -6.95 -5.02
CA ARG A 331 -21.35 -6.17 -4.05
C ARG A 331 -20.51 -6.03 -2.80
N LEU A 332 -20.22 -4.79 -2.42
CA LEU A 332 -19.42 -4.48 -1.25
C LEU A 332 -20.04 -3.29 -0.51
N THR A 333 -20.61 -3.56 0.66
CA THR A 333 -21.24 -2.59 1.56
C THR A 333 -20.66 -2.77 2.97
N ASP A 334 -21.14 -1.96 3.92
CA ASP A 334 -20.69 -2.09 5.32
C ASP A 334 -21.03 -3.48 5.90
N ASP A 335 -22.18 -4.05 5.50
CA ASP A 335 -22.71 -5.27 6.10
C ASP A 335 -22.55 -6.51 5.20
N ALA A 336 -22.34 -6.33 3.90
CA ALA A 336 -22.38 -7.42 2.95
C ALA A 336 -21.22 -7.37 1.93
N VAL A 337 -20.71 -8.55 1.59
CA VAL A 337 -19.76 -8.76 0.50
C VAL A 337 -20.16 -10.01 -0.28
N SER A 338 -20.19 -9.87 -1.59
CA SER A 338 -20.35 -11.01 -2.50
C SER A 338 -19.61 -10.77 -3.83
N VAL A 339 -19.13 -11.84 -4.41
CA VAL A 339 -18.48 -11.88 -5.75
C VAL A 339 -19.14 -13.01 -6.52
N GLN A 340 -19.78 -12.66 -7.64
CA GLN A 340 -20.46 -13.58 -8.55
C GLN A 340 -19.82 -13.59 -9.91
#